data_29e5d4416f48e1b5a449b5f9308e33ba
#
_entry.id   29e5d4416f48e1b5a449b5f9308e33ba
#
_cell.length_a   1.000
_cell.length_b   1.000
_cell.length_c   1.000
_cell.angle_alpha   90.00
_cell.angle_beta   90.00
_cell.angle_gamma   90.00
#
_symmetry.space_group_name_H-M   'P 1'
#
loop_
_entity.id
_entity.type
_entity.pdbx_description
1 polymer ?
#
loop_
_entity_poly.entity_id
_entity_poly.type
_entity_poly.pdbx_seq_one_letter_code
_entity_poly.pdbx_strand_id
1 'polypeptide(L)'
;MGENNFFSKCENQITKCVFPLENLQGMNYIALTINVGSSSEDIENAGIAHFLEHVQMNFFDKNEKRYLCSAYTDFYSTTYYFDVKDTSLECVIDIIQNILKGKYLEMKDVEKVRSDILEEYKAYEVKNRNSDFRILLNGTDYENHLSIGTPKTIRSISNDEIRTFFKRFYFLENVCIIWITSTQTLENIGDGWIANLSGEHGKIEEKILSYAETGGFAIKNQQGNASYYLYRERKSDAESINEDLLYVIQEFLKANMGKVDVEKIFLSAKQEFIKITIEDILEWKDICREIENLAVTEIEKRYWEFLKEEPIGYNCNSLREYFINAFTFGDMIVKEERNIQKDICEIKKLFAKENSIKILMK
;
A
#
# COMPACT_ATOMS: atom_id res chain seq x y z
N MET A 1 -15.82 -7.96 23.74
CA MET A 1 -16.34 -7.19 22.58
C MET A 1 -15.96 -7.97 21.35
N GLY A 2 -16.90 -8.18 20.40
CA GLY A 2 -16.70 -9.10 19.30
C GLY A 2 -15.58 -8.70 18.35
N GLU A 3 -15.08 -9.65 17.57
CA GLU A 3 -14.10 -9.45 16.49
C GLU A 3 -14.57 -8.28 15.62
N ASN A 4 -13.93 -7.12 15.74
CA ASN A 4 -14.17 -5.98 14.86
C ASN A 4 -13.49 -6.27 13.51
N ASN A 5 -14.11 -7.12 12.71
CA ASN A 5 -13.73 -7.27 11.32
C ASN A 5 -14.29 -6.04 10.56
N PHE A 6 -13.45 -5.02 10.35
CA PHE A 6 -13.85 -3.81 9.63
C PHE A 6 -14.17 -4.08 8.15
N PHE A 7 -13.73 -5.21 7.63
CA PHE A 7 -14.01 -5.63 6.27
C PHE A 7 -15.17 -6.63 6.22
N SER A 8 -16.06 -6.41 5.29
CA SER A 8 -17.14 -7.36 4.96
C SER A 8 -17.36 -7.41 3.45
N LYS A 9 -17.88 -8.52 2.95
CA LYS A 9 -18.29 -8.65 1.55
C LYS A 9 -19.74 -8.28 1.39
N CYS A 10 -20.03 -7.48 0.37
CA CYS A 10 -21.39 -7.20 -0.07
C CYS A 10 -21.94 -8.38 -0.91
N GLU A 11 -23.25 -8.38 -1.18
CA GLU A 11 -23.89 -9.36 -2.07
C GLU A 11 -23.28 -9.34 -3.48
N ASN A 12 -22.89 -8.16 -3.97
CA ASN A 12 -22.21 -8.01 -5.26
C ASN A 12 -20.71 -8.36 -5.23
N GLN A 13 -20.22 -8.96 -4.13
CA GLN A 13 -18.83 -9.41 -3.93
C GLN A 13 -17.78 -8.30 -3.72
N ILE A 14 -18.15 -7.03 -3.77
CA ILE A 14 -17.24 -5.95 -3.36
C ILE A 14 -16.89 -6.11 -1.88
N THR A 15 -15.61 -5.98 -1.56
CA THR A 15 -15.17 -5.83 -0.17
C THR A 15 -15.43 -4.40 0.28
N LYS A 16 -16.04 -4.22 1.44
CA LYS A 16 -16.24 -2.89 2.03
C LYS A 16 -15.59 -2.77 3.40
N CYS A 17 -15.10 -1.58 3.69
CA CYS A 17 -14.69 -1.13 5.01
C CYS A 17 -15.38 0.21 5.28
N VAL A 18 -16.39 0.21 6.16
CA VAL A 18 -17.10 1.41 6.54
C VAL A 18 -16.72 1.75 7.98
N PHE A 19 -16.08 2.91 8.16
CA PHE A 19 -15.54 3.33 9.44
C PHE A 19 -16.18 4.63 9.91
N PRO A 20 -17.05 4.60 10.94
CA PRO A 20 -17.62 5.80 11.53
C PRO A 20 -16.57 6.53 12.36
N LEU A 21 -16.41 7.83 12.09
CA LEU A 21 -15.53 8.72 12.82
C LEU A 21 -16.27 10.00 13.17
N GLU A 22 -16.16 10.45 14.43
CA GLU A 22 -16.82 11.66 14.87
C GLU A 22 -16.11 12.94 14.39
N ASN A 23 -16.85 14.05 14.44
CA ASN A 23 -16.34 15.39 14.15
C ASN A 23 -15.88 15.66 12.69
N LEU A 24 -16.36 14.90 11.72
CA LEU A 24 -16.03 15.07 10.31
C LEU A 24 -16.76 16.26 9.64
N GLN A 25 -17.69 16.92 10.33
CA GLN A 25 -18.42 18.07 9.81
C GLN A 25 -19.09 17.84 8.43
N GLY A 26 -19.65 16.65 8.22
CA GLY A 26 -20.27 16.24 6.97
C GLY A 26 -19.28 15.96 5.83
N MET A 27 -18.00 15.74 6.14
CA MET A 27 -17.02 15.25 5.18
C MET A 27 -16.99 13.73 5.15
N ASN A 28 -16.82 13.19 3.95
CA ASN A 28 -16.61 11.77 3.69
C ASN A 28 -15.27 11.60 3.00
N TYR A 29 -14.54 10.58 3.40
CA TYR A 29 -13.26 10.19 2.84
C TYR A 29 -13.40 8.77 2.27
N ILE A 30 -13.43 8.68 0.95
CA ILE A 30 -13.67 7.42 0.25
C ILE A 30 -12.39 7.02 -0.51
N ALA A 31 -12.08 5.73 -0.49
CA ALA A 31 -11.12 5.13 -1.39
C ALA A 31 -11.79 3.97 -2.15
N LEU A 32 -11.67 4.01 -3.48
CA LEU A 32 -11.94 2.89 -4.36
C LEU A 32 -10.60 2.24 -4.69
N THR A 33 -10.31 1.09 -4.12
CA THR A 33 -9.06 0.35 -4.35
C THR A 33 -9.33 -0.87 -5.22
N ILE A 34 -8.58 -0.98 -6.31
CA ILE A 34 -8.53 -2.16 -7.17
C ILE A 34 -7.21 -2.87 -6.83
N ASN A 35 -7.26 -4.15 -6.49
CA ASN A 35 -6.06 -4.92 -6.17
C ASN A 35 -5.30 -5.32 -7.46
N VAL A 36 -4.83 -4.31 -8.18
CA VAL A 36 -4.05 -4.40 -9.39
C VAL A 36 -3.09 -3.21 -9.51
N GLY A 37 -1.82 -3.49 -9.66
CA GLY A 37 -0.76 -2.50 -9.88
C GLY A 37 0.26 -3.05 -10.87
N SER A 38 1.44 -2.44 -10.92
CA SER A 38 2.47 -2.80 -11.89
C SER A 38 2.99 -4.24 -11.76
N SER A 39 2.85 -4.89 -10.60
CA SER A 39 3.18 -6.31 -10.45
C SER A 39 2.28 -7.25 -11.25
N SER A 40 1.13 -6.78 -11.70
CA SER A 40 0.15 -7.58 -12.47
C SER A 40 0.29 -7.40 -13.99
N GLU A 41 1.21 -6.55 -14.42
CA GLU A 41 1.46 -6.23 -15.81
C GLU A 41 2.33 -7.29 -16.49
N ASP A 42 2.20 -7.43 -17.79
CA ASP A 42 3.18 -8.11 -18.62
C ASP A 42 4.29 -7.11 -18.95
N ILE A 43 5.55 -7.57 -19.04
CA ILE A 43 6.72 -6.70 -19.19
C ILE A 43 6.65 -5.84 -20.47
N GLU A 44 5.99 -6.33 -21.52
CA GLU A 44 5.78 -5.61 -22.76
C GLU A 44 4.86 -4.41 -22.60
N ASN A 45 3.98 -4.45 -21.59
CA ASN A 45 2.96 -3.44 -21.30
C ASN A 45 3.21 -2.72 -19.97
N ALA A 46 4.45 -2.74 -19.47
CA ALA A 46 4.80 -2.08 -18.21
C ALA A 46 4.33 -0.62 -18.20
N GLY A 47 3.61 -0.24 -17.14
CA GLY A 47 2.97 1.07 -16.98
C GLY A 47 1.49 1.12 -17.42
N ILE A 48 0.89 -0.01 -17.84
CA ILE A 48 -0.50 -0.02 -18.32
C ILE A 48 -1.51 0.23 -17.20
N ALA A 49 -1.24 -0.21 -15.96
CA ALA A 49 -2.10 0.07 -14.81
C ALA A 49 -2.19 1.58 -14.53
N HIS A 50 -1.06 2.25 -14.49
CA HIS A 50 -0.96 3.70 -14.34
C HIS A 50 -1.55 4.45 -15.55
N PHE A 51 -1.33 3.93 -16.77
CA PHE A 51 -1.95 4.49 -17.97
C PHE A 51 -3.48 4.44 -17.89
N LEU A 52 -4.05 3.30 -17.45
CA LEU A 52 -5.49 3.14 -17.23
C LEU A 52 -6.01 4.10 -16.15
N GLU A 53 -5.27 4.29 -15.07
CA GLU A 53 -5.60 5.28 -14.03
C GLU A 53 -5.73 6.68 -14.63
N HIS A 54 -4.74 7.13 -15.39
CA HIS A 54 -4.78 8.43 -16.09
C HIS A 54 -5.95 8.52 -17.09
N VAL A 55 -6.25 7.43 -17.80
CA VAL A 55 -7.43 7.35 -18.67
C VAL A 55 -8.71 7.62 -17.87
N GLN A 56 -8.89 6.96 -16.75
CA GLN A 56 -10.05 7.15 -15.87
C GLN A 56 -10.10 8.58 -15.31
N MET A 57 -8.94 9.09 -14.84
CA MET A 57 -8.82 10.41 -14.21
C MET A 57 -9.01 11.59 -15.20
N ASN A 58 -8.75 11.39 -16.50
CA ASN A 58 -8.86 12.45 -17.48
C ASN A 58 -10.32 12.91 -17.73
N PHE A 59 -11.30 12.11 -17.29
CA PHE A 59 -12.73 12.48 -17.35
C PHE A 59 -13.19 13.35 -16.18
N PHE A 60 -12.38 13.48 -15.14
CA PHE A 60 -12.75 14.35 -14.03
C PHE A 60 -12.54 15.81 -14.39
N ASP A 61 -13.56 16.61 -14.19
CA ASP A 61 -13.43 18.05 -14.36
C ASP A 61 -12.52 18.62 -13.27
N LYS A 62 -11.33 19.06 -13.66
CA LYS A 62 -10.36 19.70 -12.75
C LYS A 62 -10.90 20.98 -12.09
N ASN A 63 -12.00 21.54 -12.61
CA ASN A 63 -12.67 22.70 -12.05
C ASN A 63 -13.84 22.33 -11.12
N GLU A 64 -14.14 21.06 -10.96
CA GLU A 64 -15.18 20.60 -10.04
C GLU A 64 -14.79 20.92 -8.59
N LYS A 65 -15.69 21.61 -7.90
CA LYS A 65 -15.48 22.05 -6.51
C LYS A 65 -16.29 21.25 -5.49
N ARG A 66 -17.12 20.32 -5.96
CA ARG A 66 -17.99 19.52 -5.08
C ARG A 66 -17.25 18.40 -4.37
N TYR A 67 -16.11 17.98 -4.90
CA TYR A 67 -15.25 16.95 -4.32
C TYR A 67 -13.78 17.21 -4.70
N LEU A 68 -12.88 16.66 -3.90
CA LEU A 68 -11.47 16.49 -4.28
C LEU A 68 -11.31 15.06 -4.76
N CYS A 69 -10.58 14.87 -5.85
CA CYS A 69 -10.28 13.57 -6.40
C CYS A 69 -8.80 13.49 -6.76
N SER A 70 -8.17 12.40 -6.36
CA SER A 70 -6.84 12.00 -6.80
C SER A 70 -6.79 10.50 -7.01
N ALA A 71 -5.76 10.01 -7.69
CA ALA A 71 -5.53 8.58 -7.80
C ALA A 71 -4.03 8.28 -7.71
N TYR A 72 -3.73 7.04 -7.42
CA TYR A 72 -2.36 6.56 -7.32
C TYR A 72 -2.30 5.08 -7.70
N THR A 73 -1.35 4.76 -8.55
CA THR A 73 -1.00 3.38 -8.91
C THR A 73 0.37 3.05 -8.34
N ASP A 74 0.42 2.02 -7.51
CA ASP A 74 1.66 1.46 -7.00
C ASP A 74 1.99 0.10 -7.62
N PHE A 75 2.85 -0.64 -6.95
CA PHE A 75 3.25 -1.97 -7.39
C PHE A 75 2.11 -3.00 -7.24
N TYR A 76 1.17 -2.81 -6.32
CA TYR A 76 0.13 -3.78 -5.95
C TYR A 76 -1.27 -3.36 -6.32
N SER A 77 -1.56 -2.06 -6.22
CA SER A 77 -2.93 -1.55 -6.29
C SER A 77 -3.03 -0.27 -7.12
N THR A 78 -4.25 -0.02 -7.57
CA THR A 78 -4.67 1.29 -8.10
C THR A 78 -5.79 1.79 -7.22
N THR A 79 -5.61 2.96 -6.62
CA THR A 79 -6.57 3.55 -5.67
C THR A 79 -7.01 4.93 -6.13
N TYR A 80 -8.32 5.16 -6.14
CA TYR A 80 -8.96 6.44 -6.39
C TYR A 80 -9.47 7.00 -5.07
N TYR A 81 -9.07 8.22 -4.73
CA TYR A 81 -9.40 8.91 -3.48
C TYR A 81 -10.41 10.01 -3.74
N PHE A 82 -11.42 10.08 -2.88
CA PHE A 82 -12.45 11.12 -2.94
C PHE A 82 -12.65 11.71 -1.55
N ASP A 83 -12.52 13.04 -1.46
CA ASP A 83 -12.91 13.80 -0.27
C ASP A 83 -14.14 14.62 -0.66
N VAL A 84 -15.30 14.36 -0.03
CA VAL A 84 -16.58 14.87 -0.48
C VAL A 84 -17.51 15.19 0.69
N LYS A 85 -18.30 16.28 0.55
CA LYS A 85 -19.38 16.59 1.51
C LYS A 85 -20.59 15.68 1.28
N ASP A 86 -21.38 15.46 2.33
CA ASP A 86 -22.63 14.69 2.27
C ASP A 86 -23.54 15.13 1.11
N THR A 87 -23.65 16.44 0.88
CA THR A 87 -24.49 17.03 -0.19
C THR A 87 -24.05 16.66 -1.61
N SER A 88 -22.88 16.12 -1.79
CA SER A 88 -22.28 15.76 -3.09
C SER A 88 -21.86 14.27 -3.16
N LEU A 89 -22.21 13.48 -2.16
CA LEU A 89 -21.83 12.07 -2.08
C LEU A 89 -22.38 11.26 -3.27
N GLU A 90 -23.63 11.51 -3.69
CA GLU A 90 -24.21 10.84 -4.85
C GLU A 90 -23.37 11.02 -6.13
N CYS A 91 -22.79 12.21 -6.32
CA CYS A 91 -21.91 12.46 -7.46
C CYS A 91 -20.68 11.54 -7.45
N VAL A 92 -20.08 11.30 -6.28
CA VAL A 92 -18.93 10.41 -6.15
C VAL A 92 -19.35 8.94 -6.34
N ILE A 93 -20.51 8.54 -5.84
CA ILE A 93 -21.08 7.21 -6.07
C ILE A 93 -21.25 6.93 -7.58
N ASP A 94 -21.79 7.90 -8.33
CA ASP A 94 -21.92 7.80 -9.79
C ASP A 94 -20.57 7.68 -10.50
N ILE A 95 -19.57 8.44 -10.02
CA ILE A 95 -18.19 8.35 -10.54
C ILE A 95 -17.61 6.95 -10.31
N ILE A 96 -17.70 6.43 -9.09
CA ILE A 96 -17.23 5.09 -8.75
C ILE A 96 -17.92 4.06 -9.65
N GLN A 97 -19.23 4.14 -9.82
CA GLN A 97 -19.98 3.26 -10.70
C GLN A 97 -19.50 3.34 -12.17
N ASN A 98 -19.18 4.53 -12.66
CA ASN A 98 -18.67 4.72 -14.01
C ASN A 98 -17.25 4.17 -14.19
N ILE A 99 -16.38 4.29 -13.16
CA ILE A 99 -15.06 3.65 -13.14
C ILE A 99 -15.21 2.15 -13.25
N LEU A 100 -16.05 1.52 -12.40
CA LEU A 100 -16.24 0.07 -12.38
C LEU A 100 -16.85 -0.48 -13.68
N LYS A 101 -17.66 0.31 -14.39
CA LYS A 101 -18.22 -0.05 -15.70
C LYS A 101 -17.31 0.25 -16.88
N GLY A 102 -16.14 0.82 -16.66
CA GLY A 102 -15.22 1.21 -17.74
C GLY A 102 -15.80 2.28 -18.68
N LYS A 103 -16.76 3.09 -18.21
CA LYS A 103 -17.40 4.12 -19.05
C LYS A 103 -16.40 5.14 -19.58
N TYR A 104 -15.33 5.37 -18.84
CA TYR A 104 -14.29 6.33 -19.21
C TYR A 104 -13.24 5.78 -20.19
N LEU A 105 -13.36 4.50 -20.61
CA LEU A 105 -12.48 3.91 -21.63
C LEU A 105 -12.84 4.29 -23.07
N GLU A 106 -13.96 4.97 -23.26
CA GLU A 106 -14.37 5.50 -24.57
C GLU A 106 -13.66 6.81 -24.93
N MET A 107 -12.34 6.82 -24.74
CA MET A 107 -11.55 8.04 -24.88
C MET A 107 -11.32 8.48 -26.32
N LYS A 108 -11.39 9.80 -26.51
CA LYS A 108 -11.00 10.48 -27.75
C LYS A 108 -9.53 10.93 -27.77
N ASP A 109 -8.84 10.98 -26.60
CA ASP A 109 -7.53 11.66 -26.50
C ASP A 109 -6.49 10.87 -25.69
N VAL A 110 -6.24 9.61 -26.11
CA VAL A 110 -5.20 8.75 -25.52
C VAL A 110 -3.80 9.38 -25.68
N GLU A 111 -3.57 10.13 -26.77
CA GLU A 111 -2.27 10.75 -27.02
C GLU A 111 -1.94 11.86 -26.01
N LYS A 112 -2.96 12.57 -25.51
CA LYS A 112 -2.76 13.53 -24.43
C LYS A 112 -2.34 12.82 -23.13
N VAL A 113 -3.05 11.76 -22.73
CA VAL A 113 -2.69 10.96 -21.56
C VAL A 113 -1.28 10.43 -21.68
N ARG A 114 -0.92 9.88 -22.84
CA ARG A 114 0.44 9.42 -23.15
C ARG A 114 1.49 10.50 -22.94
N SER A 115 1.21 11.71 -23.43
CA SER A 115 2.11 12.85 -23.25
C SER A 115 2.28 13.23 -21.79
N ASP A 116 1.18 13.28 -21.04
CA ASP A 116 1.19 13.61 -19.60
C ASP A 116 2.02 12.60 -18.80
N ILE A 117 1.86 11.29 -19.05
CA ILE A 117 2.65 10.23 -18.41
C ILE A 117 4.14 10.31 -18.78
N LEU A 118 4.46 10.62 -20.05
CA LEU A 118 5.86 10.78 -20.47
C LEU A 118 6.54 11.99 -19.84
N GLU A 119 5.79 13.04 -19.52
CA GLU A 119 6.30 14.17 -18.74
C GLU A 119 6.53 13.80 -17.29
N GLU A 120 5.58 13.09 -16.68
CA GLU A 120 5.71 12.60 -15.32
C GLU A 120 6.89 11.64 -15.17
N TYR A 121 7.13 10.77 -16.14
CA TYR A 121 8.27 9.84 -16.15
C TYR A 121 9.60 10.54 -15.93
N LYS A 122 9.82 11.72 -16.50
CA LYS A 122 11.07 12.48 -16.34
C LYS A 122 11.30 12.88 -14.88
N ALA A 123 10.25 13.28 -14.17
CA ALA A 123 10.34 13.62 -12.76
C ALA A 123 10.47 12.36 -11.87
N TYR A 124 9.80 11.30 -12.23
CA TYR A 124 9.83 10.02 -11.53
C TYR A 124 11.23 9.39 -11.53
N GLU A 125 11.90 9.33 -12.69
CA GLU A 125 13.26 8.78 -12.81
C GLU A 125 14.26 9.45 -11.85
N VAL A 126 14.16 10.76 -11.68
CA VAL A 126 15.06 11.49 -10.76
C VAL A 126 14.80 11.10 -9.30
N LYS A 127 13.54 10.98 -8.90
CA LYS A 127 13.15 10.73 -7.51
C LYS A 127 13.34 9.26 -7.08
N ASN A 128 13.06 8.32 -8.00
CA ASN A 128 12.90 6.90 -7.64
C ASN A 128 14.04 6.01 -8.14
N ARG A 129 15.19 6.58 -8.53
CA ARG A 129 16.36 5.82 -9.00
C ARG A 129 16.82 4.75 -8.00
N ASN A 130 16.67 5.00 -6.72
CA ASN A 130 17.06 4.12 -5.62
C ASN A 130 15.85 3.65 -4.80
N SER A 131 14.67 3.49 -5.40
CA SER A 131 13.50 2.97 -4.69
C SER A 131 13.74 1.54 -4.18
N ASP A 132 13.13 1.20 -3.06
CA ASP A 132 13.24 -0.13 -2.46
C ASP A 132 12.82 -1.23 -3.44
N PHE A 133 11.77 -1.01 -4.22
CA PHE A 133 11.32 -1.98 -5.24
C PHE A 133 12.37 -2.23 -6.32
N ARG A 134 13.02 -1.20 -6.82
CA ARG A 134 14.14 -1.39 -7.79
C ARG A 134 15.28 -2.21 -7.21
N ILE A 135 15.51 -2.07 -5.90
CA ILE A 135 16.55 -2.80 -5.19
C ILE A 135 16.12 -4.26 -4.97
N LEU A 136 14.92 -4.46 -4.43
CA LEU A 136 14.39 -5.78 -4.06
C LEU A 136 14.11 -6.67 -5.26
N LEU A 137 13.73 -6.08 -6.40
CA LEU A 137 13.36 -6.81 -7.62
C LEU A 137 14.50 -6.92 -8.63
N ASN A 138 15.66 -6.32 -8.36
CA ASN A 138 16.80 -6.34 -9.27
C ASN A 138 17.25 -7.78 -9.59
N GLY A 139 17.37 -8.11 -10.89
CA GLY A 139 17.72 -9.45 -11.37
C GLY A 139 16.57 -10.46 -11.35
N THR A 140 15.35 -10.03 -11.07
CA THR A 140 14.13 -10.86 -11.17
C THR A 140 13.31 -10.49 -12.40
N ASP A 141 12.28 -11.28 -12.71
CA ASP A 141 11.35 -11.00 -13.81
C ASP A 141 10.58 -9.67 -13.62
N TYR A 142 10.61 -9.11 -12.40
CA TYR A 142 9.92 -7.88 -12.04
C TYR A 142 10.81 -6.65 -11.96
N GLU A 143 12.10 -6.75 -12.32
CA GLU A 143 13.08 -5.65 -12.22
C GLU A 143 12.60 -4.35 -12.88
N ASN A 144 11.86 -4.45 -13.98
CA ASN A 144 11.37 -3.32 -14.76
C ASN A 144 9.86 -3.04 -14.58
N HIS A 145 9.21 -3.68 -13.62
CA HIS A 145 7.79 -3.44 -13.30
C HIS A 145 7.60 -2.18 -12.43
N LEU A 146 8.06 -1.04 -12.95
CA LEU A 146 7.80 0.25 -12.32
C LEU A 146 6.38 0.70 -12.65
N SER A 147 5.65 1.22 -11.64
CA SER A 147 4.28 1.70 -11.84
C SER A 147 4.15 2.68 -12.99
N ILE A 148 5.13 3.56 -13.18
CA ILE A 148 5.16 4.52 -14.29
C ILE A 148 5.47 3.88 -15.66
N GLY A 149 5.95 2.62 -15.72
CA GLY A 149 6.41 1.97 -16.95
C GLY A 149 7.72 2.52 -17.47
N THR A 150 7.93 2.38 -18.77
CA THR A 150 9.09 2.94 -19.49
C THR A 150 8.64 3.79 -20.67
N PRO A 151 9.44 4.76 -21.15
CA PRO A 151 9.09 5.53 -22.34
C PRO A 151 8.79 4.69 -23.59
N LYS A 152 9.40 3.50 -23.70
CA LYS A 152 9.16 2.55 -24.79
C LYS A 152 7.76 1.94 -24.66
N THR A 153 7.44 1.35 -23.51
CA THR A 153 6.16 0.69 -23.29
C THR A 153 5.01 1.68 -23.29
N ILE A 154 5.15 2.85 -22.65
CA ILE A 154 4.14 3.91 -22.65
C ILE A 154 3.77 4.35 -24.07
N ARG A 155 4.75 4.42 -25.01
CA ARG A 155 4.48 4.77 -26.41
C ARG A 155 3.78 3.67 -27.18
N SER A 156 3.95 2.41 -26.80
CA SER A 156 3.37 1.26 -27.51
C SER A 156 1.97 0.86 -27.01
N ILE A 157 1.61 1.16 -25.77
CA ILE A 157 0.31 0.82 -25.19
C ILE A 157 -0.83 1.30 -26.08
N SER A 158 -1.67 0.38 -26.53
CA SER A 158 -2.84 0.63 -27.37
C SER A 158 -4.14 0.67 -26.58
N ASN A 159 -5.20 1.23 -27.20
CA ASN A 159 -6.52 1.25 -26.61
C ASN A 159 -7.08 -0.16 -26.33
N ASP A 160 -6.77 -1.12 -27.19
CA ASP A 160 -7.25 -2.49 -27.04
C ASP A 160 -6.56 -3.19 -25.86
N GLU A 161 -5.26 -2.93 -25.64
CA GLU A 161 -4.54 -3.42 -24.47
C GLU A 161 -5.09 -2.82 -23.18
N ILE A 162 -5.38 -1.51 -23.15
CA ILE A 162 -6.00 -0.85 -21.99
C ILE A 162 -7.36 -1.48 -21.67
N ARG A 163 -8.21 -1.73 -22.68
CA ARG A 163 -9.50 -2.40 -22.49
C ARG A 163 -9.37 -3.83 -22.03
N THR A 164 -8.37 -4.55 -22.55
CA THR A 164 -8.08 -5.93 -22.15
C THR A 164 -7.63 -5.99 -20.70
N PHE A 165 -6.73 -5.08 -20.31
CA PHE A 165 -6.25 -4.96 -18.93
C PHE A 165 -7.39 -4.61 -17.98
N PHE A 166 -8.24 -3.65 -18.34
CA PHE A 166 -9.43 -3.30 -17.57
C PHE A 166 -10.33 -4.53 -17.35
N LYS A 167 -10.72 -5.25 -18.38
CA LYS A 167 -11.58 -6.44 -18.28
C LYS A 167 -10.95 -7.54 -17.43
N ARG A 168 -9.63 -7.65 -17.44
CA ARG A 168 -8.92 -8.68 -16.67
C ARG A 168 -8.90 -8.38 -15.17
N PHE A 169 -8.89 -7.12 -14.76
CA PHE A 169 -8.61 -6.76 -13.36
C PHE A 169 -9.68 -5.92 -12.66
N TYR A 170 -10.50 -5.17 -13.41
CA TYR A 170 -11.54 -4.30 -12.82
C TYR A 170 -12.87 -5.06 -12.69
N PHE A 171 -12.86 -6.09 -11.84
CA PHE A 171 -14.05 -6.88 -11.52
C PHE A 171 -14.36 -6.79 -10.02
N LEU A 172 -15.62 -7.02 -9.65
CA LEU A 172 -16.14 -6.66 -8.32
C LEU A 172 -15.43 -7.37 -7.16
N GLU A 173 -15.01 -8.63 -7.34
CA GLU A 173 -14.29 -9.40 -6.32
C GLU A 173 -12.89 -8.85 -6.03
N ASN A 174 -12.33 -8.06 -6.96
CA ASN A 174 -11.00 -7.45 -6.86
C ASN A 174 -11.03 -6.02 -6.32
N VAL A 175 -12.21 -5.56 -5.85
CA VAL A 175 -12.47 -4.18 -5.44
C VAL A 175 -12.70 -4.09 -3.95
N CYS A 176 -12.16 -3.05 -3.34
CA CYS A 176 -12.51 -2.60 -2.01
C CYS A 176 -12.98 -1.14 -2.03
N ILE A 177 -14.08 -0.88 -1.32
CA ILE A 177 -14.53 0.46 -0.99
C ILE A 177 -14.25 0.71 0.49
N ILE A 178 -13.41 1.69 0.75
CA ILE A 178 -13.15 2.20 2.09
C ILE A 178 -13.90 3.51 2.24
N TRP A 179 -14.76 3.62 3.24
CA TRP A 179 -15.57 4.81 3.50
C TRP A 179 -15.46 5.23 4.95
N ILE A 180 -14.73 6.31 5.20
CA ILE A 180 -14.65 6.96 6.51
C ILE A 180 -15.67 8.08 6.51
N THR A 181 -16.63 8.00 7.42
CA THR A 181 -17.79 8.91 7.47
C THR A 181 -18.23 9.16 8.91
N SER A 182 -19.10 10.14 9.14
CA SER A 182 -19.68 10.35 10.47
C SER A 182 -20.77 9.32 10.77
N THR A 183 -21.00 9.03 12.05
CA THR A 183 -22.12 8.19 12.49
C THR A 183 -23.45 8.73 11.95
N GLN A 184 -23.64 10.05 12.02
CA GLN A 184 -24.85 10.70 11.52
C GLN A 184 -25.05 10.51 10.01
N THR A 185 -23.99 10.64 9.21
CA THR A 185 -24.05 10.41 7.76
C THR A 185 -24.39 8.96 7.45
N LEU A 186 -23.77 8.03 8.17
CA LEU A 186 -24.03 6.60 8.01
C LEU A 186 -25.48 6.22 8.36
N GLU A 187 -26.04 6.79 9.42
CA GLU A 187 -27.46 6.61 9.79
C GLU A 187 -28.42 7.17 8.75
N ASN A 188 -28.09 8.31 8.14
CA ASN A 188 -28.95 8.98 7.16
C ASN A 188 -28.91 8.35 5.77
N ILE A 189 -27.74 7.94 5.31
CA ILE A 189 -27.50 7.47 3.93
C ILE A 189 -27.42 5.94 3.87
N GLY A 190 -26.86 5.31 4.91
CA GLY A 190 -26.57 3.88 4.92
C GLY A 190 -25.41 3.51 3.98
N ASP A 191 -24.93 2.30 4.10
CA ASP A 191 -23.87 1.76 3.25
C ASP A 191 -24.38 0.86 2.10
N GLY A 192 -25.69 0.76 1.94
CA GLY A 192 -26.34 -0.06 0.91
C GLY A 192 -26.00 0.33 -0.52
N TRP A 193 -25.56 1.59 -0.74
CA TRP A 193 -25.11 2.04 -2.06
C TRP A 193 -23.93 1.20 -2.60
N ILE A 194 -23.05 0.69 -1.71
CA ILE A 194 -21.91 -0.15 -2.11
C ILE A 194 -22.40 -1.47 -2.69
N ALA A 195 -23.41 -2.08 -2.08
CA ALA A 195 -24.01 -3.31 -2.58
C ALA A 195 -24.78 -3.12 -3.91
N ASN A 196 -25.17 -1.88 -4.22
CA ASN A 196 -25.87 -1.53 -5.47
C ASN A 196 -24.91 -1.22 -6.64
N LEU A 197 -23.61 -1.09 -6.39
CA LEU A 197 -22.62 -0.95 -7.46
C LEU A 197 -22.61 -2.22 -8.34
N SER A 198 -22.37 -2.05 -9.61
CA SER A 198 -22.36 -3.14 -10.59
C SER A 198 -21.13 -3.06 -11.49
N GLY A 199 -20.64 -4.19 -11.92
CA GLY A 199 -19.47 -4.35 -12.78
C GLY A 199 -19.35 -5.79 -13.27
N GLU A 200 -18.23 -6.13 -13.86
CA GLU A 200 -17.91 -7.50 -14.26
C GLU A 200 -17.58 -8.36 -13.03
N HIS A 201 -17.68 -9.68 -13.19
CA HIS A 201 -17.26 -10.67 -12.20
C HIS A 201 -16.01 -11.41 -12.68
N GLY A 202 -15.12 -11.76 -11.76
CA GLY A 202 -13.87 -12.41 -12.08
C GLY A 202 -13.29 -13.22 -10.92
N LYS A 203 -12.10 -13.76 -11.13
CA LYS A 203 -11.40 -14.55 -10.12
C LYS A 203 -10.06 -13.90 -9.80
N ILE A 204 -9.82 -13.66 -8.52
CA ILE A 204 -8.52 -13.17 -8.03
C ILE A 204 -7.48 -14.28 -8.22
N GLU A 205 -6.38 -13.95 -8.88
CA GLU A 205 -5.20 -14.80 -9.00
C GLU A 205 -4.16 -14.35 -7.98
N GLU A 206 -3.78 -15.26 -7.09
CA GLU A 206 -2.72 -14.98 -6.11
C GLU A 206 -1.35 -15.01 -6.81
N LYS A 207 -0.54 -13.98 -6.58
CA LYS A 207 0.78 -13.82 -7.17
C LYS A 207 1.85 -13.85 -6.10
N ILE A 208 2.82 -14.74 -6.23
CA ILE A 208 4.03 -14.76 -5.40
C ILE A 208 5.16 -14.21 -6.26
N LEU A 209 5.80 -13.14 -5.78
CA LEU A 209 6.88 -12.49 -6.50
C LEU A 209 8.23 -13.12 -6.14
N SER A 210 9.13 -13.16 -7.11
CA SER A 210 10.54 -13.44 -6.86
C SER A 210 11.27 -12.16 -6.42
N TYR A 211 12.34 -12.31 -5.67
CA TYR A 211 13.23 -11.20 -5.27
C TYR A 211 14.69 -11.63 -5.41
N ALA A 212 15.58 -10.64 -5.55
CA ALA A 212 16.98 -10.87 -5.93
C ALA A 212 17.79 -11.69 -4.92
N GLU A 213 17.47 -11.60 -3.63
CA GLU A 213 18.21 -12.24 -2.54
C GLU A 213 17.28 -12.97 -1.59
N THR A 214 17.70 -14.15 -1.12
CA THR A 214 17.04 -14.89 -0.06
C THR A 214 17.76 -14.64 1.27
N GLY A 215 17.02 -14.33 2.33
CA GLY A 215 17.58 -13.97 3.63
C GLY A 215 17.69 -12.46 3.80
N GLY A 216 18.84 -11.97 4.27
CA GLY A 216 19.08 -10.54 4.45
C GLY A 216 20.20 -10.02 3.56
N PHE A 217 20.10 -8.76 3.15
CA PHE A 217 21.17 -8.06 2.46
C PHE A 217 21.22 -6.59 2.86
N ALA A 218 22.35 -5.94 2.61
CA ALA A 218 22.54 -4.54 2.89
C ALA A 218 23.04 -3.79 1.67
N ILE A 219 22.59 -2.55 1.51
CA ILE A 219 23.07 -1.62 0.49
C ILE A 219 23.74 -0.46 1.19
N LYS A 220 25.01 -0.22 0.87
CA LYS A 220 25.76 0.96 1.32
C LYS A 220 25.86 1.97 0.19
N ASN A 221 25.51 3.23 0.45
CA ASN A 221 25.74 4.31 -0.48
C ASN A 221 27.14 4.91 -0.32
N GLN A 222 27.56 5.75 -1.27
CA GLN A 222 28.87 6.41 -1.25
C GLN A 222 29.06 7.42 -0.10
N GLN A 223 27.98 7.79 0.59
CA GLN A 223 27.98 8.72 1.72
C GLN A 223 28.06 8.00 3.07
N GLY A 224 28.16 6.67 3.08
CA GLY A 224 28.30 5.86 4.27
C GLY A 224 26.99 5.31 4.84
N ASN A 225 25.83 5.85 4.47
CA ASN A 225 24.54 5.33 4.93
C ASN A 225 24.30 3.91 4.42
N ALA A 226 23.82 3.04 5.29
CA ALA A 226 23.51 1.67 4.96
C ALA A 226 22.02 1.36 5.19
N SER A 227 21.40 0.69 4.24
CA SER A 227 20.07 0.11 4.39
C SER A 227 20.17 -1.40 4.40
N TYR A 228 19.62 -2.04 5.43
CA TYR A 228 19.58 -3.46 5.63
C TYR A 228 18.17 -3.96 5.41
N TYR A 229 18.02 -5.02 4.63
CA TYR A 229 16.73 -5.62 4.28
C TYR A 229 16.68 -7.05 4.82
N LEU A 230 15.75 -7.32 5.70
CA LEU A 230 15.51 -8.63 6.31
C LEU A 230 14.22 -9.21 5.77
N TYR A 231 14.33 -10.33 5.06
CA TYR A 231 13.17 -11.02 4.49
C TYR A 231 12.42 -11.86 5.52
N ARG A 232 11.11 -11.77 5.45
CA ARG A 232 10.19 -12.66 6.16
C ARG A 232 9.12 -13.18 5.22
N GLU A 233 9.00 -14.51 5.14
CA GLU A 233 7.85 -15.14 4.51
C GLU A 233 6.69 -15.21 5.52
N ARG A 234 5.53 -14.70 5.12
CA ARG A 234 4.30 -14.83 5.89
C ARG A 234 3.67 -16.18 5.60
N LYS A 235 3.39 -16.96 6.63
CA LYS A 235 2.51 -18.12 6.51
C LYS A 235 1.07 -17.64 6.35
N SER A 236 0.22 -18.44 5.70
CA SER A 236 -1.17 -18.05 5.36
C SER A 236 -2.02 -17.60 6.55
N ASP A 237 -1.63 -17.97 7.76
CA ASP A 237 -2.27 -17.69 9.04
C ASP A 237 -1.42 -16.79 9.97
N ALA A 238 -0.21 -16.39 9.52
CA ALA A 238 0.66 -15.53 10.29
C ALA A 238 0.29 -14.06 10.05
N GLU A 239 0.09 -13.32 11.14
CA GLU A 239 -0.07 -11.88 11.10
C GLU A 239 1.20 -11.22 10.57
N SER A 240 1.05 -10.11 9.85
CA SER A 240 2.16 -9.22 9.48
C SER A 240 2.83 -8.65 10.73
N ILE A 241 4.09 -8.26 10.62
CA ILE A 241 4.78 -7.55 11.72
C ILE A 241 4.04 -6.24 11.99
N ASN A 242 3.74 -6.01 13.26
CA ASN A 242 3.02 -4.80 13.70
C ASN A 242 3.88 -3.56 13.50
N GLU A 243 3.36 -2.55 12.80
CA GLU A 243 4.07 -1.30 12.50
C GLU A 243 4.29 -0.46 13.76
N ASP A 244 3.32 -0.42 14.68
CA ASP A 244 3.47 0.29 15.95
C ASP A 244 4.58 -0.34 16.81
N LEU A 245 4.72 -1.67 16.75
CA LEU A 245 5.82 -2.37 17.42
C LEU A 245 7.16 -2.03 16.76
N LEU A 246 7.23 -1.97 15.43
CA LEU A 246 8.44 -1.54 14.73
C LEU A 246 8.81 -0.10 15.08
N TYR A 247 7.81 0.79 15.21
CA TYR A 247 8.05 2.16 15.66
C TYR A 247 8.63 2.19 17.09
N VAL A 248 8.09 1.42 18.04
CA VAL A 248 8.63 1.35 19.41
C VAL A 248 10.06 0.80 19.42
N ILE A 249 10.36 -0.20 18.59
CA ILE A 249 11.72 -0.73 18.42
C ILE A 249 12.63 0.34 17.81
N GLN A 250 12.17 1.08 16.82
CA GLN A 250 12.91 2.19 16.21
C GLN A 250 13.30 3.24 17.25
N GLU A 251 12.36 3.67 18.08
CA GLU A 251 12.63 4.66 19.12
C GLU A 251 13.62 4.13 20.20
N PHE A 252 13.55 2.85 20.51
CA PHE A 252 14.54 2.20 21.36
C PHE A 252 15.94 2.23 20.72
N LEU A 253 16.05 1.87 19.45
CA LEU A 253 17.32 1.88 18.72
C LEU A 253 17.86 3.32 18.57
N LYS A 254 17.01 4.30 18.27
CA LYS A 254 17.40 5.70 18.20
C LYS A 254 17.98 6.21 19.51
N ALA A 255 17.39 5.85 20.64
CA ALA A 255 17.87 6.27 21.95
C ALA A 255 19.26 5.72 22.28
N ASN A 256 19.62 4.55 21.79
CA ASN A 256 20.88 3.86 22.09
C ASN A 256 21.96 4.07 21.03
N MET A 257 21.57 4.27 19.77
CA MET A 257 22.47 4.23 18.63
C MET A 257 22.45 5.50 17.76
N GLY A 258 21.53 6.42 18.00
CA GLY A 258 21.37 7.63 17.19
C GLY A 258 20.39 7.45 16.02
N LYS A 259 20.71 7.94 14.84
CA LYS A 259 19.77 7.93 13.71
C LYS A 259 19.60 6.53 13.11
N VAL A 260 18.49 5.93 13.40
CA VAL A 260 18.05 4.62 12.88
C VAL A 260 16.62 4.76 12.42
N ASP A 261 16.30 4.36 11.20
CA ASP A 261 14.93 4.24 10.71
C ASP A 261 14.59 2.78 10.47
N VAL A 262 13.39 2.36 10.87
CA VAL A 262 12.89 1.00 10.72
C VAL A 262 11.57 1.05 9.97
N GLU A 263 11.51 0.42 8.82
CA GLU A 263 10.34 0.40 7.94
C GLU A 263 9.93 -1.02 7.59
N LYS A 264 8.64 -1.24 7.40
CA LYS A 264 8.10 -2.48 6.84
C LYS A 264 7.84 -2.26 5.34
N ILE A 265 8.27 -3.21 4.52
CA ILE A 265 8.03 -3.21 3.08
C ILE A 265 7.33 -4.50 2.71
N PHE A 266 6.15 -4.41 2.12
CA PHE A 266 5.48 -5.55 1.51
C PHE A 266 5.98 -5.77 0.10
N LEU A 267 6.34 -7.01 -0.22
CA LEU A 267 6.62 -7.43 -1.60
C LEU A 267 5.42 -8.19 -2.20
N SER A 268 4.63 -8.85 -1.36
CA SER A 268 3.34 -9.45 -1.71
C SER A 268 2.55 -9.73 -0.43
N ALA A 269 1.33 -10.22 -0.53
CA ALA A 269 0.54 -10.65 0.63
C ALA A 269 1.25 -11.69 1.51
N LYS A 270 2.21 -12.43 0.97
CA LYS A 270 2.98 -13.47 1.69
C LYS A 270 4.44 -13.11 1.96
N GLN A 271 4.91 -11.97 1.47
CA GLN A 271 6.33 -11.62 1.52
C GLN A 271 6.49 -10.20 2.06
N GLU A 272 7.24 -10.07 3.15
CA GLU A 272 7.54 -8.77 3.74
C GLU A 272 9.03 -8.65 4.09
N PHE A 273 9.51 -7.41 4.14
CA PHE A 273 10.85 -7.07 4.60
C PHE A 273 10.77 -6.10 5.76
N ILE A 274 11.72 -6.21 6.68
CA ILE A 274 12.07 -5.14 7.59
C ILE A 274 13.29 -4.44 6.99
N LYS A 275 13.15 -3.17 6.67
CA LYS A 275 14.25 -2.31 6.24
C LYS A 275 14.73 -1.51 7.43
N ILE A 276 16.04 -1.49 7.66
CA ILE A 276 16.69 -0.68 8.67
C ILE A 276 17.71 0.21 7.99
N THR A 277 17.52 1.51 8.11
CA THR A 277 18.45 2.51 7.57
C THR A 277 19.22 3.15 8.70
N ILE A 278 20.54 3.15 8.59
CA ILE A 278 21.45 3.75 9.58
C ILE A 278 22.35 4.77 8.93
N GLU A 279 22.71 5.83 9.67
CA GLU A 279 23.69 6.81 9.26
C GLU A 279 25.09 6.40 9.73
N ASP A 280 26.01 6.38 8.82
CA ASP A 280 27.46 6.57 8.76
C ASP A 280 28.43 5.82 9.68
N ILE A 281 28.13 5.41 10.87
CA ILE A 281 29.17 4.91 11.79
C ILE A 281 28.87 3.49 12.33
N LEU A 282 27.63 3.04 12.19
CA LEU A 282 27.17 1.80 12.79
C LEU A 282 27.40 0.61 11.85
N GLU A 283 27.83 -0.51 12.42
CA GLU A 283 27.90 -1.77 11.69
C GLU A 283 26.67 -2.65 12.01
N TRP A 284 26.31 -3.53 11.09
CA TRP A 284 25.21 -4.48 11.29
C TRP A 284 25.29 -5.26 12.63
N LYS A 285 26.51 -5.64 13.03
CA LYS A 285 26.74 -6.34 14.29
C LYS A 285 26.32 -5.53 15.53
N ASP A 286 26.37 -4.20 15.44
CA ASP A 286 25.98 -3.33 16.55
C ASP A 286 24.46 -3.31 16.68
N ILE A 287 23.73 -3.25 15.56
CA ILE A 287 22.27 -3.39 15.54
C ILE A 287 21.84 -4.76 16.10
N CYS A 288 22.46 -5.83 15.62
CA CYS A 288 22.16 -7.18 16.11
C CYS A 288 22.33 -7.27 17.62
N ARG A 289 23.43 -6.72 18.15
CA ARG A 289 23.70 -6.72 19.60
C ARG A 289 22.64 -5.95 20.38
N GLU A 290 22.22 -4.77 19.90
CA GLU A 290 21.16 -4.00 20.57
C GLU A 290 19.82 -4.74 20.53
N ILE A 291 19.46 -5.34 19.39
CA ILE A 291 18.25 -6.17 19.27
C ILE A 291 18.32 -7.42 20.16
N GLU A 292 19.48 -8.09 20.26
CA GLU A 292 19.68 -9.25 21.17
C GLU A 292 19.48 -8.84 22.63
N ASN A 293 20.03 -7.69 23.02
CA ASN A 293 19.94 -7.16 24.39
C ASN A 293 18.55 -6.61 24.73
N LEU A 294 17.69 -6.44 23.75
CA LEU A 294 16.36 -5.88 23.89
C LEU A 294 15.51 -6.76 24.85
N ALA A 295 15.12 -6.19 25.99
CA ALA A 295 14.29 -6.90 26.96
C ALA A 295 12.83 -6.93 26.46
N VAL A 296 12.31 -8.13 26.18
CA VAL A 296 10.96 -8.35 25.65
C VAL A 296 9.90 -7.65 26.49
N THR A 297 9.97 -7.77 27.81
CA THR A 297 9.03 -7.16 28.76
C THR A 297 9.09 -5.64 28.77
N GLU A 298 10.25 -5.03 28.50
CA GLU A 298 10.38 -3.57 28.43
C GLU A 298 9.77 -3.03 27.14
N ILE A 299 10.03 -3.67 26.01
CA ILE A 299 9.43 -3.26 24.73
C ILE A 299 7.92 -3.45 24.74
N GLU A 300 7.43 -4.56 25.28
CA GLU A 300 6.00 -4.77 25.45
C GLU A 300 5.37 -3.66 26.30
N LYS A 301 6.01 -3.29 27.42
CA LYS A 301 5.54 -2.19 28.28
C LYS A 301 5.49 -0.88 27.49
N ARG A 302 6.55 -0.52 26.77
CA ARG A 302 6.62 0.69 25.94
C ARG A 302 5.58 0.70 24.82
N TYR A 303 5.31 -0.45 24.21
CA TYR A 303 4.26 -0.60 23.19
C TYR A 303 2.88 -0.28 23.77
N TRP A 304 2.55 -0.82 24.94
CA TRP A 304 1.25 -0.52 25.60
C TRP A 304 1.17 0.90 26.14
N GLU A 305 2.29 1.51 26.53
CA GLU A 305 2.36 2.92 26.89
C GLU A 305 2.14 3.81 25.67
N PHE A 306 2.82 3.53 24.56
CA PHE A 306 2.65 4.22 23.29
C PHE A 306 1.19 4.22 22.81
N LEU A 307 0.53 3.07 22.80
CA LEU A 307 -0.89 2.97 22.43
C LEU A 307 -1.85 3.72 23.36
N LYS A 308 -1.42 4.05 24.57
CA LYS A 308 -2.24 4.84 25.50
C LYS A 308 -2.02 6.35 25.36
N GLU A 309 -0.81 6.75 25.03
CA GLU A 309 -0.40 8.16 24.91
C GLU A 309 -0.77 8.77 23.57
N GLU A 310 -0.80 7.96 22.52
CA GLU A 310 -1.41 8.32 21.26
C GLU A 310 -2.90 7.96 21.30
N PRO A 311 -3.81 8.85 21.74
CA PRO A 311 -5.19 8.73 21.34
C PRO A 311 -5.17 8.88 19.84
N ILE A 312 -5.42 7.81 19.15
CA ILE A 312 -5.34 7.67 17.70
C ILE A 312 -6.03 8.87 17.04
N GLY A 313 -5.29 9.98 16.92
CA GLY A 313 -5.64 11.11 16.09
C GLY A 313 -5.38 10.69 14.65
N TYR A 314 -6.02 9.60 14.21
CA TYR A 314 -5.96 9.21 12.83
C TYR A 314 -6.47 10.38 12.00
N ASN A 315 -5.55 11.03 11.31
CA ASN A 315 -6.01 11.85 10.22
C ASN A 315 -6.65 10.88 9.21
N CYS A 316 -7.76 11.28 8.59
CA CYS A 316 -8.54 10.41 7.70
C CYS A 316 -7.71 9.83 6.56
N ASN A 317 -6.64 10.50 6.12
CA ASN A 317 -5.74 10.02 5.10
C ASN A 317 -4.89 8.85 5.60
N SER A 318 -4.27 8.95 6.77
CA SER A 318 -3.50 7.86 7.38
C SER A 318 -4.38 6.63 7.64
N LEU A 319 -5.63 6.86 8.06
CA LEU A 319 -6.59 5.79 8.29
C LEU A 319 -7.02 5.12 6.96
N ARG A 320 -7.20 5.90 5.88
CA ARG A 320 -7.46 5.33 4.55
C ARG A 320 -6.30 4.46 4.08
N GLU A 321 -5.07 4.94 4.17
CA GLU A 321 -3.86 4.19 3.81
C GLU A 321 -3.73 2.89 4.60
N TYR A 322 -4.01 2.95 5.89
CA TYR A 322 -4.02 1.76 6.73
C TYR A 322 -5.02 0.70 6.24
N PHE A 323 -6.26 1.09 5.92
CA PHE A 323 -7.26 0.16 5.38
C PHE A 323 -6.93 -0.33 3.96
N ILE A 324 -6.32 0.52 3.12
CA ILE A 324 -5.86 0.11 1.79
C ILE A 324 -4.79 -0.98 1.93
N ASN A 325 -3.80 -0.78 2.79
CA ASN A 325 -2.76 -1.77 3.05
C ASN A 325 -3.35 -3.06 3.63
N ALA A 326 -4.29 -2.96 4.55
CA ALA A 326 -4.97 -4.11 5.14
C ALA A 326 -5.73 -4.94 4.08
N PHE A 327 -6.41 -4.29 3.14
CA PHE A 327 -7.07 -4.96 2.03
C PHE A 327 -6.05 -5.59 1.05
N THR A 328 -5.07 -4.80 0.62
CA THR A 328 -4.10 -5.20 -0.41
C THR A 328 -3.22 -6.37 0.03
N PHE A 329 -2.82 -6.38 1.30
CA PHE A 329 -1.88 -7.36 1.83
C PHE A 329 -2.52 -8.38 2.78
N GLY A 330 -3.84 -8.31 2.99
CA GLY A 330 -4.53 -9.17 3.95
C GLY A 330 -4.06 -8.95 5.39
N ASP A 331 -3.61 -7.74 5.70
CA ASP A 331 -3.16 -7.36 7.03
C ASP A 331 -4.40 -7.09 7.89
N MET A 332 -4.84 -8.07 8.62
CA MET A 332 -5.98 -7.92 9.53
C MET A 332 -5.62 -6.98 10.66
N ILE A 333 -6.45 -5.98 10.83
CA ILE A 333 -6.42 -5.00 11.91
C ILE A 333 -6.28 -5.69 13.26
N VAL A 334 -5.45 -5.06 14.12
CA VAL A 334 -5.14 -5.44 15.50
C VAL A 334 -6.28 -6.22 16.15
N LYS A 335 -6.08 -7.52 16.31
CA LYS A 335 -6.85 -8.28 17.28
C LYS A 335 -6.42 -7.80 18.66
N GLU A 336 -7.37 -7.43 19.53
CA GLU A 336 -7.11 -7.07 20.94
C GLU A 336 -6.30 -8.14 21.73
N GLU A 337 -6.11 -9.31 21.15
CA GLU A 337 -5.40 -10.46 21.71
C GLU A 337 -4.02 -10.74 21.07
N ARG A 338 -3.45 -9.76 20.32
CA ARG A 338 -2.13 -9.98 19.70
C ARG A 338 -1.06 -10.24 20.75
N ASN A 339 -0.32 -11.31 20.58
CA ASN A 339 0.78 -11.69 21.49
C ASN A 339 2.05 -10.90 21.12
N ILE A 340 2.17 -9.68 21.62
CA ILE A 340 3.29 -8.78 21.37
C ILE A 340 4.64 -9.41 21.78
N GLN A 341 4.69 -10.19 22.84
CA GLN A 341 5.92 -10.91 23.23
C GLN A 341 6.37 -11.90 22.16
N LYS A 342 5.43 -12.61 21.53
CA LYS A 342 5.72 -13.50 20.41
C LYS A 342 6.27 -12.72 19.22
N ASP A 343 5.69 -11.60 18.88
CA ASP A 343 6.13 -10.74 17.75
C ASP A 343 7.55 -10.20 18.00
N ILE A 344 7.85 -9.73 19.21
CA ILE A 344 9.19 -9.28 19.60
C ILE A 344 10.19 -10.44 19.46
N CYS A 345 9.82 -11.64 19.92
CA CYS A 345 10.67 -12.81 19.79
C CYS A 345 10.90 -13.21 18.32
N GLU A 346 9.91 -13.07 17.45
CA GLU A 346 10.06 -13.32 16.01
C GLU A 346 10.99 -12.30 15.35
N ILE A 347 10.85 -11.02 15.68
CA ILE A 347 11.76 -9.97 15.21
C ILE A 347 13.20 -10.30 15.67
N LYS A 348 13.41 -10.59 16.94
CA LYS A 348 14.74 -10.98 17.45
C LYS A 348 15.34 -12.17 16.69
N LYS A 349 14.53 -13.17 16.33
CA LYS A 349 14.98 -14.33 15.54
C LYS A 349 15.39 -13.95 14.13
N LEU A 350 14.71 -13.01 13.49
CA LEU A 350 15.10 -12.52 12.16
C LEU A 350 16.51 -11.93 12.22
N PHE A 351 16.80 -11.10 13.19
CA PHE A 351 18.14 -10.51 13.38
C PHE A 351 19.21 -11.54 13.74
N ALA A 352 18.88 -12.55 14.55
CA ALA A 352 19.82 -13.58 14.95
C ALA A 352 20.20 -14.55 13.82
N LYS A 353 19.27 -14.84 12.89
CA LYS A 353 19.53 -15.71 11.73
C LYS A 353 20.45 -15.07 10.70
N GLU A 354 20.49 -13.74 10.64
CA GLU A 354 21.12 -12.98 9.56
C GLU A 354 22.48 -12.41 9.97
N ASN A 355 23.22 -13.12 10.85
CA ASN A 355 24.60 -12.73 11.19
C ASN A 355 25.55 -12.66 9.98
N SER A 356 25.13 -13.16 8.82
CA SER A 356 25.87 -13.09 7.53
C SER A 356 25.09 -12.33 6.48
N ILE A 357 24.89 -11.03 6.67
CA ILE A 357 24.27 -10.17 5.65
C ILE A 357 25.25 -9.95 4.49
N LYS A 358 24.79 -10.22 3.27
CA LYS A 358 25.50 -9.88 2.05
C LYS A 358 25.44 -8.38 1.81
N ILE A 359 26.60 -7.73 1.73
CA ILE A 359 26.70 -6.29 1.51
C ILE A 359 26.87 -6.02 0.01
N LEU A 360 25.94 -5.26 -0.55
CA LEU A 360 26.01 -4.74 -1.92
C LEU A 360 26.50 -3.29 -1.88
N MET A 361 27.54 -2.96 -2.60
CA MET A 361 28.05 -1.59 -2.73
C MET A 361 27.44 -0.97 -3.99
N LYS A 362 26.79 0.19 -3.84
CA LYS A 362 26.28 1.00 -4.94
C LYS A 362 26.97 2.37 -5.01
#